data_e1d559655af824f13eb97307942468ee
#
_entry.id   e1d559655af824f13eb97307942468ee
#
_cell.length_a   1.000
_cell.length_b   1.000
_cell.length_c   1.000
_cell.angle_alpha   90.00
_cell.angle_beta   90.00
_cell.angle_gamma   90.00
#
_symmetry.space_group_name_H-M   'P 1'
#
loop_
_entity.id
_entity.type
_entity.pdbx_description
1 polymer ?
#
loop_
_entity_poly.entity_id
_entity_poly.type
_entity_poly.pdbx_seq_one_letter_code
_entity_poly.pdbx_strand_id
1 'polypeptide(L)'
;ISSLLLMMRNTGQISDEPGLGWADFGSPWHDTYRCADGKPITICPLEPQFYALLLDKLGLADDPLFNNQWDKSQWPAGKEKMAQIFASKNRDHWSELLEGTDACYAPALNFTEAAAHPHNVARGTFISPDNVVQPAPAPRFSKTVPAVGRCPVTGQDSDAIVTELGLDPEQLRASNII
;
A
#
# COMPACT_ATOMS: atom_id res chain seq x y z
N ILE A 1 -7.96 3.39 20.57
CA ILE A 1 -8.24 3.95 19.21
C ILE A 1 -9.58 4.69 19.24
N SER A 2 -10.67 4.11 19.76
CA SER A 2 -12.00 4.76 19.78
C SER A 2 -12.03 6.12 20.46
N SER A 3 -11.26 6.32 21.54
CA SER A 3 -11.16 7.61 22.24
C SER A 3 -10.62 8.72 21.35
N LEU A 4 -9.60 8.41 20.53
CA LEU A 4 -9.02 9.37 19.59
C LEU A 4 -10.02 9.73 18.49
N LEU A 5 -10.68 8.74 17.89
CA LEU A 5 -11.67 8.97 16.85
C LEU A 5 -12.86 9.79 17.34
N LEU A 6 -13.35 9.51 18.54
CA LEU A 6 -14.43 10.30 19.15
C LEU A 6 -13.99 11.75 19.45
N MET A 7 -12.76 11.95 19.91
CA MET A 7 -12.20 13.29 20.07
C MET A 7 -12.15 14.04 18.74
N MET A 8 -11.61 13.41 17.69
CA MET A 8 -11.53 14.02 16.35
C MET A 8 -12.91 14.34 15.78
N ARG A 9 -13.90 13.45 15.99
CA ARG A 9 -15.28 13.70 15.61
C ARG A 9 -15.87 14.90 16.36
N ASN A 10 -15.72 14.93 17.67
CA ASN A 10 -16.27 16.00 18.52
C ASN A 10 -15.62 17.36 18.26
N THR A 11 -14.39 17.38 17.72
CA THR A 11 -13.69 18.61 17.30
C THR A 11 -13.91 18.95 15.82
N GLY A 12 -14.76 18.20 15.11
CA GLY A 12 -15.07 18.45 13.69
C GLY A 12 -13.93 18.09 12.70
N GLN A 13 -12.91 17.36 13.16
CA GLN A 13 -11.81 16.92 12.29
C GLN A 13 -12.24 15.78 11.36
N ILE A 14 -13.11 14.89 11.85
CA ILE A 14 -13.74 13.84 11.05
C ILE A 14 -15.26 13.96 11.09
N SER A 15 -15.96 13.37 10.12
CA SER A 15 -17.42 13.34 9.99
C SER A 15 -17.93 11.91 10.13
N ASP A 16 -19.23 11.77 10.46
CA ASP A 16 -19.94 10.50 10.35
C ASP A 16 -20.23 10.13 8.88
N GLU A 17 -20.20 11.13 7.98
CA GLU A 17 -20.36 10.92 6.54
C GLU A 17 -19.00 10.66 5.91
N PRO A 18 -18.80 9.51 5.24
CA PRO A 18 -17.54 9.18 4.57
C PRO A 18 -17.17 10.20 3.50
N GLY A 19 -15.88 10.49 3.37
CA GLY A 19 -15.36 11.38 2.33
C GLY A 19 -15.46 12.88 2.65
N LEU A 20 -15.85 13.27 3.86
CA LEU A 20 -15.89 14.67 4.29
C LEU A 20 -14.76 15.07 5.23
N GLY A 21 -14.06 14.11 5.82
CA GLY A 21 -12.90 14.34 6.66
C GLY A 21 -11.59 14.34 5.88
N TRP A 22 -10.54 14.87 6.47
CA TRP A 22 -9.22 14.85 5.83
C TRP A 22 -8.63 13.43 5.73
N ALA A 23 -8.92 12.57 6.70
CA ALA A 23 -8.35 11.22 6.80
C ALA A 23 -9.14 10.17 6.00
N ASP A 24 -10.30 10.51 5.48
CA ASP A 24 -11.20 9.64 4.72
C ASP A 24 -11.39 10.13 3.26
N PHE A 25 -10.32 10.67 2.70
CA PHE A 25 -10.24 11.13 1.31
C PHE A 25 -11.12 12.35 0.97
N GLY A 26 -11.52 13.15 1.96
CA GLY A 26 -12.23 14.43 1.72
C GLY A 26 -11.31 15.53 1.20
N SER A 27 -10.06 15.55 1.63
CA SER A 27 -9.09 16.59 1.27
C SER A 27 -8.36 16.31 -0.06
N PRO A 28 -7.94 17.35 -0.81
CA PRO A 28 -7.19 17.20 -2.04
C PRO A 28 -5.76 16.67 -1.85
N TRP A 29 -5.22 16.79 -0.65
CA TRP A 29 -3.85 16.41 -0.30
C TRP A 29 -3.76 15.06 0.40
N HIS A 30 -4.89 14.36 0.61
CA HIS A 30 -4.93 13.00 1.09
C HIS A 30 -5.90 12.20 0.23
N ASP A 31 -5.45 11.75 -0.93
CA ASP A 31 -6.29 11.02 -1.88
C ASP A 31 -5.45 10.16 -2.85
N THR A 32 -6.18 9.43 -3.67
CA THR A 32 -5.64 8.63 -4.77
C THR A 32 -6.10 9.23 -6.09
N TYR A 33 -5.16 9.53 -6.98
CA TYR A 33 -5.43 10.14 -8.29
C TYR A 33 -5.00 9.23 -9.44
N ARG A 34 -5.73 9.32 -10.56
CA ARG A 34 -5.38 8.59 -11.79
C ARG A 34 -4.48 9.44 -12.68
N CYS A 35 -3.41 8.82 -13.17
CA CYS A 35 -2.50 9.42 -14.14
C CYS A 35 -3.01 9.24 -15.59
N ALA A 36 -2.34 9.86 -16.56
CA ALA A 36 -2.70 9.80 -17.98
C ALA A 36 -2.75 8.38 -18.54
N ASP A 37 -1.92 7.47 -18.01
CA ASP A 37 -1.89 6.04 -18.35
C ASP A 37 -2.93 5.19 -17.60
N GLY A 38 -3.84 5.83 -16.83
CA GLY A 38 -4.86 5.18 -16.03
C GLY A 38 -4.34 4.55 -14.73
N LYS A 39 -3.02 4.55 -14.50
CA LYS A 39 -2.43 4.01 -13.27
C LYS A 39 -2.62 4.98 -12.11
N PRO A 40 -2.93 4.49 -10.90
CA PRO A 40 -3.16 5.34 -9.75
C PRO A 40 -1.87 5.68 -9.00
N ILE A 41 -1.91 6.86 -8.36
CA ILE A 41 -0.93 7.31 -7.34
C ILE A 41 -1.66 7.70 -6.07
N THR A 42 -0.96 7.80 -4.96
CA THR A 42 -1.48 8.37 -3.72
C THR A 42 -0.55 9.45 -3.18
N ILE A 43 -1.15 10.45 -2.55
CA ILE A 43 -0.45 11.52 -1.82
C ILE A 43 -1.07 11.69 -0.44
N CYS A 44 -0.24 12.03 0.57
CA CYS A 44 -0.71 12.31 1.92
C CYS A 44 0.22 13.25 2.71
N PRO A 45 0.59 14.45 2.20
CA PRO A 45 1.39 15.42 2.94
C PRO A 45 0.54 16.13 3.98
N LEU A 46 0.51 15.60 5.20
CA LEU A 46 -0.26 16.16 6.31
C LEU A 46 0.41 17.40 6.91
N GLU A 47 1.72 17.33 7.15
CA GLU A 47 2.50 18.38 7.77
C GLU A 47 2.73 19.53 6.79
N PRO A 48 2.73 20.80 7.28
CA PRO A 48 2.81 21.98 6.41
C PRO A 48 4.03 22.00 5.49
N GLN A 49 5.19 21.51 5.96
CA GLN A 49 6.42 21.47 5.15
C GLN A 49 6.33 20.47 4.00
N PHE A 50 5.69 19.32 4.21
CA PHE A 50 5.49 18.31 3.17
C PHE A 50 4.42 18.75 2.17
N TYR A 51 3.37 19.42 2.65
CA TYR A 51 2.36 20.02 1.80
C TYR A 51 2.95 21.12 0.90
N ALA A 52 3.75 22.02 1.48
CA ALA A 52 4.43 23.08 0.71
C ALA A 52 5.37 22.49 -0.35
N LEU A 53 6.10 21.41 -0.02
CA LEU A 53 6.96 20.73 -0.98
C LEU A 53 6.16 20.09 -2.13
N LEU A 54 5.03 19.47 -1.84
CA LEU A 54 4.15 18.92 -2.88
C LEU A 54 3.67 20.03 -3.81
N LEU A 55 3.19 21.15 -3.26
CA LEU A 55 2.71 22.28 -4.05
C LEU A 55 3.82 22.88 -4.94
N ASP A 56 5.03 23.05 -4.41
CA ASP A 56 6.20 23.51 -5.17
C ASP A 56 6.49 22.57 -6.35
N LYS A 57 6.56 21.27 -6.11
CA LYS A 57 6.81 20.25 -7.13
C LYS A 57 5.74 20.22 -8.22
N LEU A 58 4.49 20.51 -7.87
CA LEU A 58 3.36 20.56 -8.82
C LEU A 58 3.18 21.93 -9.48
N GLY A 59 3.98 22.95 -9.12
CA GLY A 59 3.84 24.32 -9.62
C GLY A 59 2.60 25.05 -9.09
N LEU A 60 2.17 24.72 -7.88
CA LEU A 60 0.97 25.24 -7.21
C LEU A 60 1.27 26.15 -6.00
N ALA A 61 2.55 26.47 -5.76
CA ALA A 61 2.96 27.22 -4.56
C ALA A 61 2.25 28.58 -4.42
N ASP A 62 1.96 29.25 -5.53
CA ASP A 62 1.30 30.56 -5.56
C ASP A 62 -0.20 30.46 -5.91
N ASP A 63 -0.77 29.28 -5.98
CA ASP A 63 -2.18 29.09 -6.33
C ASP A 63 -3.08 29.35 -5.11
N PRO A 64 -3.96 30.38 -5.16
CA PRO A 64 -4.78 30.77 -4.02
C PRO A 64 -5.72 29.65 -3.52
N LEU A 65 -6.03 28.69 -4.37
CA LEU A 65 -6.86 27.52 -4.02
C LEU A 65 -6.21 26.64 -2.93
N PHE A 66 -4.87 26.66 -2.83
CA PHE A 66 -4.10 25.82 -1.91
C PHE A 66 -3.43 26.59 -0.76
N ASN A 67 -3.68 27.89 -0.63
CA ASN A 67 -3.08 28.74 0.41
C ASN A 67 -3.44 28.32 1.84
N ASN A 68 -4.63 27.74 2.04
CA ASN A 68 -5.06 27.19 3.32
C ASN A 68 -5.42 25.72 3.19
N GLN A 69 -4.48 24.86 3.57
CA GLN A 69 -4.64 23.39 3.52
C GLN A 69 -5.92 22.90 4.19
N TRP A 70 -6.39 23.58 5.26
CA TRP A 70 -7.50 23.15 6.10
C TRP A 70 -8.85 23.81 5.77
N ASP A 71 -8.91 24.63 4.73
CA ASP A 71 -10.17 25.22 4.27
C ASP A 71 -11.01 24.19 3.51
N LYS A 72 -11.91 23.52 4.23
CA LYS A 72 -12.79 22.49 3.68
C LYS A 72 -13.67 23.00 2.53
N SER A 73 -13.96 24.30 2.48
CA SER A 73 -14.76 24.87 1.39
C SER A 73 -14.05 24.82 0.02
N GLN A 74 -12.73 24.79 0.03
CA GLN A 74 -11.89 24.74 -1.17
C GLN A 74 -11.56 23.29 -1.59
N TRP A 75 -11.79 22.30 -0.73
CA TRP A 75 -11.39 20.91 -1.01
C TRP A 75 -11.99 20.32 -2.29
N PRO A 76 -13.28 20.50 -2.61
CA PRO A 76 -13.84 19.95 -3.85
C PRO A 76 -13.12 20.49 -5.10
N ALA A 77 -12.92 21.81 -5.17
CA ALA A 77 -12.21 22.43 -6.29
C ALA A 77 -10.71 22.03 -6.33
N GLY A 78 -10.09 21.92 -5.15
CA GLY A 78 -8.72 21.43 -5.01
C GLY A 78 -8.56 19.99 -5.51
N LYS A 79 -9.49 19.09 -5.21
CA LYS A 79 -9.49 17.70 -5.70
C LYS A 79 -9.63 17.64 -7.22
N GLU A 80 -10.53 18.41 -7.79
CA GLU A 80 -10.69 18.48 -9.24
C GLU A 80 -9.40 18.96 -9.91
N LYS A 81 -8.76 20.00 -9.39
CA LYS A 81 -7.51 20.52 -9.92
C LYS A 81 -6.36 19.51 -9.79
N MET A 82 -6.20 18.86 -8.65
CA MET A 82 -5.21 17.78 -8.45
C MET A 82 -5.45 16.64 -9.43
N ALA A 83 -6.70 16.22 -9.62
CA ALA A 83 -7.04 15.18 -10.58
C ALA A 83 -6.64 15.55 -12.02
N GLN A 84 -6.87 16.80 -12.46
CA GLN A 84 -6.45 17.30 -13.77
C GLN A 84 -4.93 17.31 -13.91
N ILE A 85 -4.20 17.73 -12.87
CA ILE A 85 -2.75 17.77 -12.88
C ILE A 85 -2.19 16.34 -13.01
N PHE A 86 -2.59 15.42 -12.15
CA PHE A 86 -2.09 14.05 -12.21
C PHE A 86 -2.49 13.31 -13.49
N ALA A 87 -3.66 13.60 -14.05
CA ALA A 87 -4.08 13.08 -15.35
C ALA A 87 -3.29 13.64 -16.55
N SER A 88 -2.47 14.68 -16.37
CA SER A 88 -1.69 15.30 -17.46
C SER A 88 -0.44 14.52 -17.86
N LYS A 89 0.07 13.62 -17.00
CA LYS A 89 1.30 12.82 -17.23
C LYS A 89 1.08 11.39 -16.75
N ASN A 90 1.93 10.48 -17.24
CA ASN A 90 1.95 9.08 -16.81
C ASN A 90 2.47 8.95 -15.37
N ARG A 91 2.12 7.85 -14.69
CA ARG A 91 2.55 7.57 -13.32
C ARG A 91 4.08 7.61 -13.16
N ASP A 92 4.82 7.10 -14.13
CA ASP A 92 6.29 7.07 -14.06
C ASP A 92 6.89 8.48 -14.00
N HIS A 93 6.34 9.46 -14.74
CA HIS A 93 6.74 10.86 -14.63
C HIS A 93 6.55 11.41 -13.20
N TRP A 94 5.41 11.09 -12.57
CA TRP A 94 5.16 11.53 -11.20
C TRP A 94 6.06 10.82 -10.19
N SER A 95 6.37 9.54 -10.41
CA SER A 95 7.33 8.80 -9.59
C SER A 95 8.73 9.41 -9.69
N GLU A 96 9.21 9.74 -10.89
CA GLU A 96 10.51 10.41 -11.06
C GLU A 96 10.57 11.78 -10.37
N LEU A 97 9.48 12.53 -10.35
CA LEU A 97 9.40 13.86 -9.73
C LEU A 97 9.28 13.82 -8.21
N LEU A 98 8.51 12.88 -7.67
CA LEU A 98 8.01 12.92 -6.29
C LEU A 98 8.57 11.79 -5.40
N GLU A 99 8.88 10.61 -5.94
CA GLU A 99 9.39 9.49 -5.16
C GLU A 99 10.77 9.79 -4.59
N GLY A 100 11.00 9.39 -3.34
CA GLY A 100 12.24 9.71 -2.63
C GLY A 100 12.34 11.16 -2.11
N THR A 101 11.26 11.95 -2.25
CA THR A 101 11.12 13.26 -1.61
C THR A 101 10.12 13.19 -0.44
N ASP A 102 10.09 14.23 0.39
CA ASP A 102 9.14 14.34 1.51
C ASP A 102 7.74 14.85 1.07
N ALA A 103 7.39 14.74 -0.21
CA ALA A 103 6.06 15.08 -0.71
C ALA A 103 4.96 14.06 -0.32
N CYS A 104 5.31 13.04 0.45
CA CYS A 104 4.42 11.96 0.89
C CYS A 104 3.66 11.31 -0.27
N TYR A 105 4.41 10.99 -1.31
CA TYR A 105 3.94 10.34 -2.54
C TYR A 105 4.25 8.85 -2.54
N ALA A 106 3.35 8.05 -3.15
CA ALA A 106 3.64 6.68 -3.55
C ALA A 106 2.85 6.29 -4.82
N PRO A 107 3.46 5.52 -5.74
CA PRO A 107 2.70 4.85 -6.79
C PRO A 107 1.82 3.75 -6.18
N ALA A 108 0.55 3.67 -6.57
CA ALA A 108 -0.27 2.52 -6.23
C ALA A 108 0.02 1.39 -7.22
N LEU A 109 0.63 0.34 -6.72
CA LEU A 109 1.15 -0.77 -7.52
C LEU A 109 0.18 -1.96 -7.52
N ASN A 110 0.04 -2.64 -8.66
CA ASN A 110 -0.57 -3.96 -8.69
C ASN A 110 0.38 -5.02 -8.12
N PHE A 111 -0.09 -6.26 -7.94
CA PHE A 111 0.72 -7.33 -7.33
C PHE A 111 2.02 -7.63 -8.08
N THR A 112 1.99 -7.60 -9.41
CA THR A 112 3.19 -7.84 -10.24
C THR A 112 4.17 -6.69 -10.12
N GLU A 113 3.70 -5.46 -10.20
CA GLU A 113 4.51 -4.25 -10.04
C GLU A 113 5.12 -4.18 -8.63
N ALA A 114 4.34 -4.52 -7.59
CA ALA A 114 4.81 -4.50 -6.20
C ALA A 114 5.98 -5.48 -5.98
N ALA A 115 5.92 -6.67 -6.56
CA ALA A 115 7.01 -7.65 -6.44
C ALA A 115 8.28 -7.21 -7.17
N ALA A 116 8.16 -6.45 -8.26
CA ALA A 116 9.26 -5.96 -9.07
C ALA A 116 9.78 -4.58 -8.64
N HIS A 117 9.10 -3.89 -7.73
CA HIS A 117 9.47 -2.54 -7.31
C HIS A 117 10.86 -2.51 -6.66
N PRO A 118 11.78 -1.58 -7.06
CA PRO A 118 13.17 -1.57 -6.59
C PRO A 118 13.32 -1.60 -5.07
N HIS A 119 12.48 -0.87 -4.34
CA HIS A 119 12.48 -0.89 -2.86
C HIS A 119 12.15 -2.28 -2.31
N ASN A 120 11.13 -2.96 -2.84
CA ASN A 120 10.72 -4.28 -2.40
C ASN A 120 11.77 -5.34 -2.75
N VAL A 121 12.38 -5.22 -3.93
CA VAL A 121 13.50 -6.09 -4.35
C VAL A 121 14.71 -5.91 -3.42
N ALA A 122 15.14 -4.66 -3.18
CA ALA A 122 16.26 -4.37 -2.29
C ALA A 122 16.03 -4.86 -0.85
N ARG A 123 14.79 -4.81 -0.38
CA ARG A 123 14.42 -5.31 0.95
C ARG A 123 14.15 -6.83 0.97
N GLY A 124 14.09 -7.51 -0.17
CA GLY A 124 13.67 -8.92 -0.23
C GLY A 124 12.27 -9.12 0.39
N THR A 125 11.33 -8.20 0.06
CA THR A 125 9.96 -8.24 0.59
C THR A 125 9.18 -9.42 0.04
N PHE A 126 9.50 -9.83 -1.19
CA PHE A 126 8.92 -11.00 -1.84
C PHE A 126 10.01 -12.03 -2.12
N ILE A 127 9.61 -13.29 -2.11
CA ILE A 127 10.44 -14.45 -2.44
C ILE A 127 9.68 -15.34 -3.41
N SER A 128 10.38 -16.26 -4.09
CA SER A 128 9.76 -17.16 -5.08
C SER A 128 10.19 -18.61 -4.87
N PRO A 129 9.89 -19.23 -3.71
CA PRO A 129 10.12 -20.66 -3.56
C PRO A 129 9.24 -21.44 -4.55
N ASP A 130 9.84 -22.43 -5.20
CA ASP A 130 9.17 -23.27 -6.21
C ASP A 130 8.46 -22.46 -7.34
N ASN A 131 9.00 -21.28 -7.70
CA ASN A 131 8.44 -20.32 -8.66
C ASN A 131 7.09 -19.71 -8.26
N VAL A 132 6.70 -19.79 -7.00
CA VAL A 132 5.50 -19.14 -6.45
C VAL A 132 5.93 -17.86 -5.75
N VAL A 133 5.52 -16.69 -6.29
CA VAL A 133 5.78 -15.39 -5.64
C VAL A 133 4.93 -15.27 -4.39
N GLN A 134 5.59 -15.04 -3.26
CA GLN A 134 4.92 -14.87 -1.96
C GLN A 134 5.67 -13.85 -1.08
N PRO A 135 5.03 -13.27 -0.06
CA PRO A 135 5.72 -12.43 0.91
C PRO A 135 6.82 -13.21 1.64
N ALA A 136 7.96 -12.57 1.86
CA ALA A 136 8.98 -13.09 2.76
C ALA A 136 8.46 -13.09 4.21
N PRO A 137 8.97 -13.99 5.08
CA PRO A 137 8.56 -14.01 6.48
C PRO A 137 8.78 -12.67 7.18
N ALA A 138 7.81 -12.27 7.99
CA ALA A 138 7.83 -11.08 8.82
C ALA A 138 7.25 -11.40 10.21
N PRO A 139 7.71 -10.68 11.27
CA PRO A 139 8.78 -9.70 11.31
C PRO A 139 10.17 -10.33 11.12
N ARG A 140 11.16 -9.51 10.74
CA ARG A 140 12.55 -9.94 10.61
C ARG A 140 13.29 -9.76 11.93
N PHE A 141 13.74 -10.86 12.52
CA PHE A 141 14.49 -10.84 13.76
C PHE A 141 16.00 -10.89 13.49
N SER A 142 16.78 -10.16 14.29
CA SER A 142 18.24 -10.13 14.15
C SER A 142 18.94 -11.41 14.61
N LYS A 143 18.32 -12.18 15.51
CA LYS A 143 18.89 -13.40 16.09
C LYS A 143 18.22 -14.68 15.59
N THR A 144 16.92 -14.65 15.34
CA THR A 144 16.14 -15.80 14.89
C THR A 144 15.64 -15.51 13.47
N VAL A 145 16.36 -15.99 12.48
CA VAL A 145 15.98 -15.81 11.07
C VAL A 145 14.84 -16.78 10.74
N PRO A 146 13.67 -16.30 10.32
CA PRO A 146 12.56 -17.17 9.92
C PRO A 146 12.94 -18.00 8.69
N ALA A 147 12.63 -19.29 8.71
CA ALA A 147 12.80 -20.17 7.57
C ALA A 147 11.55 -20.14 6.66
N VAL A 148 11.79 -20.21 5.36
CA VAL A 148 10.75 -20.39 4.36
C VAL A 148 10.64 -21.87 4.04
N GLY A 149 9.47 -22.44 4.25
CA GLY A 149 9.16 -23.81 3.81
C GLY A 149 8.83 -23.89 2.32
N ARG A 150 8.81 -25.10 1.78
CA ARG A 150 8.27 -25.37 0.45
C ARG A 150 6.77 -25.15 0.42
N CYS A 151 6.22 -24.85 -0.74
CA CYS A 151 4.78 -24.97 -0.98
C CYS A 151 4.41 -26.45 -1.01
N PRO A 152 3.60 -26.94 -0.06
CA PRO A 152 3.27 -28.37 -0.03
C PRO A 152 2.35 -28.74 -1.20
N VAL A 153 2.56 -29.95 -1.74
CA VAL A 153 1.61 -30.58 -2.66
C VAL A 153 0.72 -31.54 -1.89
N THR A 154 -0.50 -31.74 -2.38
CA THR A 154 -1.46 -32.64 -1.73
C THR A 154 -0.84 -34.03 -1.56
N GLY A 155 -0.91 -34.56 -0.33
CA GLY A 155 -0.40 -35.88 0.01
C GLY A 155 1.12 -35.96 0.19
N GLN A 156 1.87 -34.87 0.05
CA GLN A 156 3.35 -34.87 0.13
C GLN A 156 3.91 -35.48 1.41
N ASP A 157 3.24 -35.23 2.53
CA ASP A 157 3.71 -35.63 3.86
C ASP A 157 2.92 -36.86 4.40
N SER A 158 2.02 -37.44 3.61
CA SER A 158 1.15 -38.55 4.04
C SER A 158 1.94 -39.72 4.60
N ASP A 159 3.00 -40.15 3.91
CA ASP A 159 3.81 -41.31 4.34
C ASP A 159 4.54 -41.04 5.66
N ALA A 160 5.11 -39.84 5.78
CA ALA A 160 5.82 -39.44 7.00
C ALA A 160 4.86 -39.42 8.20
N ILE A 161 3.68 -38.81 8.03
CA ILE A 161 2.65 -38.71 9.08
C ILE A 161 2.14 -40.09 9.46
N VAL A 162 1.82 -40.91 8.47
CA VAL A 162 1.30 -42.27 8.71
C VAL A 162 2.33 -43.14 9.44
N THR A 163 3.61 -43.06 9.05
CA THR A 163 4.69 -43.80 9.69
C THR A 163 4.91 -43.32 11.14
N GLU A 164 4.83 -41.99 11.40
CA GLU A 164 4.91 -41.45 12.76
C GLU A 164 3.79 -41.95 13.66
N LEU A 165 2.60 -42.20 13.10
CA LEU A 165 1.47 -42.78 13.81
C LEU A 165 1.59 -44.32 13.99
N GLY A 166 2.68 -44.93 13.54
CA GLY A 166 2.91 -46.37 13.67
C GLY A 166 2.07 -47.20 12.68
N LEU A 167 1.54 -46.61 11.62
CA LEU A 167 0.78 -47.27 10.57
C LEU A 167 1.66 -47.53 9.34
N ASP A 168 1.25 -48.50 8.52
CA ASP A 168 1.94 -48.85 7.28
C ASP A 168 1.37 -48.06 6.09
N PRO A 169 2.14 -47.17 5.46
CA PRO A 169 1.69 -46.38 4.31
C PRO A 169 1.31 -47.25 3.10
N GLU A 170 2.01 -48.36 2.87
CA GLU A 170 1.74 -49.28 1.76
C GLU A 170 0.38 -49.97 1.90
N GLN A 171 0.07 -50.40 3.11
CA GLN A 171 -1.21 -51.02 3.43
C GLN A 171 -2.37 -50.01 3.26
N LEU A 172 -2.17 -48.77 3.65
CA LEU A 172 -3.18 -47.72 3.51
C LEU A 172 -3.40 -47.35 2.04
N ARG A 173 -2.34 -47.29 1.22
CA ARG A 173 -2.46 -47.09 -0.24
C ARG A 173 -3.21 -48.23 -0.90
N ALA A 174 -2.88 -49.48 -0.57
CA ALA A 174 -3.57 -50.65 -1.11
C ALA A 174 -5.08 -50.64 -0.79
N SER A 175 -5.45 -49.95 0.30
CA SER A 175 -6.83 -49.76 0.74
C SER A 175 -7.48 -48.47 0.23
N ASN A 176 -6.82 -47.70 -0.61
CA ASN A 176 -7.24 -46.36 -1.11
C ASN A 176 -7.58 -45.35 0.00
N ILE A 177 -6.86 -45.39 1.12
CA ILE A 177 -7.04 -44.48 2.24
C ILE A 177 -6.12 -43.23 2.06
N ILE A 178 -4.93 -43.39 1.50
CA ILE A 178 -3.98 -42.34 1.16
C ILE A 178 -3.47 -42.47 -0.27
#